data_2af0e9b5da2a23cdc2eb08da22da1e13
#
_entry.id   2af0e9b5da2a23cdc2eb08da22da1e13
#
_cell.length_a   1.000
_cell.length_b   1.000
_cell.length_c   1.000
_cell.angle_alpha   90.00
_cell.angle_beta   90.00
_cell.angle_gamma   90.00
#
_symmetry.space_group_name_H-M   'P 1'
#
loop_
_entity.id
_entity.type
_entity.pdbx_description
1 polymer ?
#
loop_
_entity_poly.entity_id
_entity_poly.type
_entity_poly.pdbx_seq_one_letter_code
_entity_poly.pdbx_strand_id
1 'polypeptide(L)'
;RLLAERLRDLVRIGMEFDEICEAILAYHKHTHLLFSLESLANLARNGRVKPAVAAVARMLGIRVIGQASDAGDLEVLCKTRGEHGALERMVLEMKAHGLTNGRVHIDHCCNAAAAERLKHMVHAVFPEAKVEVGSCGALCSYYAEHGGLMVGYEDNEAPTV
;
A
#
# COMPACT_ATOMS: atom_id res chain seq x y z
N ARG A 1 -5.60 -7.69 0.93
CA ARG A 1 -4.89 -8.87 1.44
C ARG A 1 -4.97 -8.92 2.97
N LEU A 2 -4.53 -7.88 3.69
CA LEU A 2 -4.61 -7.81 5.16
C LEU A 2 -5.99 -8.16 5.72
N LEU A 3 -7.06 -7.54 5.21
CA LEU A 3 -8.44 -7.84 5.62
C LEU A 3 -8.83 -9.31 5.41
N ALA A 4 -8.41 -9.91 4.29
CA ALA A 4 -8.71 -11.31 4.01
C ALA A 4 -7.96 -12.27 4.95
N GLU A 5 -6.72 -11.95 5.29
CA GLU A 5 -5.92 -12.70 6.26
C GLU A 5 -6.54 -12.58 7.66
N ARG A 6 -6.93 -11.37 8.07
CA ARG A 6 -7.62 -11.14 9.34
C ARG A 6 -8.94 -11.91 9.42
N LEU A 7 -9.76 -11.83 8.37
CA LEU A 7 -11.02 -12.56 8.29
C LEU A 7 -10.80 -14.08 8.43
N ARG A 8 -9.84 -14.63 7.71
CA ARG A 8 -9.47 -16.04 7.81
C ARG A 8 -9.10 -16.43 9.26
N ASP A 9 -8.34 -15.58 9.94
CA ASP A 9 -7.86 -15.86 11.28
C ASP A 9 -9.02 -15.82 12.29
N LEU A 10 -9.95 -14.88 12.17
CA LEU A 10 -11.17 -14.81 12.99
C LEU A 10 -12.09 -16.03 12.78
N VAL A 11 -12.27 -16.45 11.52
CA VAL A 11 -13.04 -17.68 11.20
C VAL A 11 -12.39 -18.93 11.82
N ARG A 12 -11.05 -19.02 11.77
CA ARG A 12 -10.30 -20.17 12.31
C ARG A 12 -10.41 -20.33 13.80
N ILE A 13 -10.53 -19.25 14.55
CA ILE A 13 -10.75 -19.29 16.01
C ILE A 13 -12.21 -19.52 16.38
N GLY A 14 -13.11 -19.66 15.40
CA GLY A 14 -14.53 -20.00 15.63
C GLY A 14 -15.38 -18.81 16.10
N MET A 15 -14.98 -17.58 15.77
CA MET A 15 -15.75 -16.38 16.11
C MET A 15 -17.10 -16.36 15.38
N GLU A 16 -18.15 -15.89 16.03
CA GLU A 16 -19.49 -15.77 15.45
C GLU A 16 -19.55 -14.68 14.37
N PHE A 17 -20.48 -14.81 13.43
CA PHE A 17 -20.55 -13.95 12.23
C PHE A 17 -20.65 -12.46 12.55
N ASP A 18 -21.52 -12.08 13.50
CA ASP A 18 -21.71 -10.68 13.85
C ASP A 18 -20.46 -10.08 14.51
N GLU A 19 -19.80 -10.85 15.38
CA GLU A 19 -18.52 -10.48 15.98
C GLU A 19 -17.41 -10.31 14.95
N ILE A 20 -17.37 -11.20 13.93
CA ILE A 20 -16.43 -11.07 12.79
C ILE A 20 -16.67 -9.76 12.05
N CYS A 21 -17.92 -9.41 11.77
CA CYS A 21 -18.27 -8.16 11.09
C CYS A 21 -17.76 -6.94 11.86
N GLU A 22 -18.01 -6.88 13.16
CA GLU A 22 -17.53 -5.79 14.02
C GLU A 22 -16.00 -5.73 14.07
N ALA A 23 -15.34 -6.86 14.24
CA ALA A 23 -13.88 -6.95 14.31
C ALA A 23 -13.19 -6.52 13.01
N ILE A 24 -13.75 -6.89 11.84
CA ILE A 24 -13.22 -6.49 10.53
C ILE A 24 -13.42 -4.99 10.27
N LEU A 25 -14.57 -4.42 10.67
CA LEU A 25 -14.82 -2.98 10.55
C LEU A 25 -13.87 -2.17 11.44
N ALA A 26 -13.61 -2.65 12.66
CA ALA A 26 -12.63 -2.04 13.55
C ALA A 26 -11.21 -2.12 12.95
N TYR A 27 -10.79 -3.31 12.51
CA TYR A 27 -9.48 -3.54 11.92
C TYR A 27 -9.24 -2.75 10.64
N HIS A 28 -10.26 -2.57 9.80
CA HIS A 28 -10.14 -1.80 8.55
C HIS A 28 -9.66 -0.35 8.78
N LYS A 29 -10.03 0.27 9.91
CA LYS A 29 -9.63 1.64 10.25
C LYS A 29 -8.12 1.78 10.53
N HIS A 30 -7.47 0.67 10.81
CA HIS A 30 -6.04 0.56 11.13
C HIS A 30 -5.23 -0.07 10.00
N THR A 31 -5.81 -0.13 8.80
CA THR A 31 -5.12 -0.61 7.61
C THR A 31 -4.99 0.50 6.57
N HIS A 32 -3.81 0.64 6.04
CA HIS A 32 -3.46 1.71 5.11
C HIS A 32 -2.99 1.14 3.78
N LEU A 33 -3.16 1.91 2.71
CA LEU A 33 -2.63 1.62 1.39
C LEU A 33 -1.81 2.80 0.90
N LEU A 34 -0.54 2.54 0.56
CA LEU A 34 0.33 3.45 -0.20
C LEU A 34 0.62 2.87 -1.57
N PHE A 35 0.90 3.74 -2.51
CA PHE A 35 1.40 3.34 -3.83
C PHE A 35 2.52 4.26 -4.31
N SER A 36 3.42 3.72 -5.14
CA SER A 36 4.43 4.47 -5.89
C SER A 36 4.34 4.09 -7.35
N LEU A 37 3.93 5.02 -8.22
CA LEU A 37 3.65 4.79 -9.62
C LEU A 37 4.48 5.73 -10.51
N GLU A 38 4.98 5.20 -11.64
CA GLU A 38 5.65 5.99 -12.69
C GLU A 38 4.64 6.60 -13.67
N SER A 39 3.47 5.99 -13.79
CA SER A 39 2.40 6.43 -14.67
C SER A 39 1.06 6.32 -13.96
N LEU A 40 0.18 7.26 -14.24
CA LEU A 40 -1.22 7.25 -13.81
C LEU A 40 -2.16 7.17 -15.04
N ALA A 41 -1.64 6.75 -16.19
CA ALA A 41 -2.38 6.79 -17.45
C ALA A 41 -3.63 5.89 -17.42
N ASN A 42 -3.49 4.66 -16.91
CA ASN A 42 -4.61 3.74 -16.81
C ASN A 42 -5.62 4.14 -15.73
N LEU A 43 -5.16 4.73 -14.64
CA LEU A 43 -6.05 5.31 -13.62
C LEU A 43 -6.89 6.47 -14.18
N ALA A 44 -6.26 7.38 -14.95
CA ALA A 44 -6.96 8.50 -15.58
C ALA A 44 -7.93 8.03 -16.67
N ARG A 45 -7.51 7.07 -17.51
CA ARG A 45 -8.35 6.50 -18.58
C ARG A 45 -9.63 5.87 -18.04
N ASN A 46 -9.59 5.34 -16.82
CA ASN A 46 -10.74 4.70 -16.16
C ASN A 46 -11.39 5.63 -15.11
N GLY A 47 -11.10 6.92 -15.11
CA GLY A 47 -11.76 7.91 -14.25
C GLY A 47 -11.42 7.77 -12.75
N ARG A 48 -10.31 7.10 -12.40
CA ARG A 48 -9.87 6.90 -11.00
C ARG A 48 -9.00 8.04 -10.47
N VAL A 49 -8.45 8.84 -11.38
CA VAL A 49 -7.76 10.10 -11.09
C VAL A 49 -8.10 11.14 -12.15
N LYS A 50 -8.03 12.41 -11.79
CA LYS A 50 -8.27 13.51 -12.75
C LYS A 50 -7.18 13.53 -13.82
N PRO A 51 -7.48 13.80 -15.11
CA PRO A 51 -6.50 13.84 -16.20
C PRO A 51 -5.32 14.80 -15.93
N ALA A 52 -5.57 15.92 -15.28
CA ALA A 52 -4.54 16.87 -14.90
C ALA A 52 -3.50 16.26 -13.93
N VAL A 53 -3.91 15.37 -13.05
CA VAL A 53 -3.02 14.66 -12.12
C VAL A 53 -2.16 13.65 -12.88
N ALA A 54 -2.73 12.94 -13.86
CA ALA A 54 -2.02 11.97 -14.68
C ALA A 54 -0.98 12.62 -15.62
N ALA A 55 -1.24 13.84 -16.11
CA ALA A 55 -0.32 14.56 -17.00
C ALA A 55 1.06 14.80 -16.35
N VAL A 56 1.09 14.98 -15.05
CA VAL A 56 2.34 15.25 -14.31
C VAL A 56 3.19 13.99 -14.12
N ALA A 57 2.57 12.82 -14.04
CA ALA A 57 3.27 11.53 -13.88
C ALA A 57 4.02 11.09 -15.17
N ARG A 58 3.82 11.79 -16.31
CA ARG A 58 4.51 11.50 -17.57
C ARG A 58 5.92 12.07 -17.68
N MET A 59 6.37 12.80 -16.69
CA MET A 59 7.73 13.38 -16.71
C MET A 59 8.75 12.28 -16.38
N LEU A 60 9.76 12.15 -17.23
CA LEU A 60 10.81 11.13 -17.09
C LEU A 60 11.46 11.16 -15.70
N GLY A 61 11.48 10.00 -15.05
CA GLY A 61 12.09 9.83 -13.73
C GLY A 61 11.27 10.39 -12.55
N ILE A 62 10.02 10.83 -12.78
CA ILE A 62 9.12 11.24 -11.69
C ILE A 62 8.28 10.04 -11.27
N ARG A 63 8.21 9.81 -9.95
CA ARG A 63 7.30 8.86 -9.33
C ARG A 63 6.24 9.60 -8.51
N VAL A 64 5.02 9.16 -8.61
CA VAL A 64 3.90 9.67 -7.81
C VAL A 64 3.70 8.74 -6.63
N ILE A 65 3.75 9.29 -5.44
CA ILE A 65 3.40 8.60 -4.21
C ILE A 65 2.00 9.06 -3.81
N GLY A 66 1.16 8.10 -3.47
CA GLY A 66 -0.19 8.37 -3.03
C GLY A 66 -0.70 7.31 -2.07
N GLN A 67 -1.92 7.52 -1.61
CA GLN A 67 -2.62 6.67 -0.66
C GLN A 67 -4.06 6.44 -1.08
N ALA A 68 -4.72 5.46 -0.45
CA ALA A 68 -6.17 5.41 -0.42
C ALA A 68 -6.68 6.33 0.70
N SER A 69 -7.68 7.15 0.40
CA SER A 69 -8.39 7.93 1.42
C SER A 69 -9.45 7.08 2.13
N ASP A 70 -9.96 7.60 3.25
CA ASP A 70 -11.07 6.97 3.99
C ASP A 70 -12.35 6.85 3.14
N ALA A 71 -12.51 7.73 2.15
CA ALA A 71 -13.61 7.67 1.19
C ALA A 71 -13.41 6.61 0.09
N GLY A 72 -12.25 5.95 0.03
CA GLY A 72 -11.88 4.96 -0.98
C GLY A 72 -11.34 5.56 -2.28
N ASP A 73 -11.06 6.85 -2.31
CA ASP A 73 -10.44 7.52 -3.44
C ASP A 73 -8.91 7.40 -3.39
N LEU A 74 -8.28 7.53 -4.56
CA LEU A 74 -6.82 7.59 -4.66
C LEU A 74 -6.34 9.04 -4.57
N GLU A 75 -5.56 9.34 -3.54
CA GLU A 75 -4.99 10.65 -3.27
C GLU A 75 -3.49 10.68 -3.55
N VAL A 76 -3.05 11.72 -4.25
CA VAL A 76 -1.63 11.97 -4.47
C VAL A 76 -1.07 12.75 -3.27
N LEU A 77 -0.10 12.15 -2.58
CA LEU A 77 0.59 12.78 -1.47
C LEU A 77 1.73 13.68 -1.96
N CYS A 78 2.59 13.13 -2.80
CA CYS A 78 3.73 13.88 -3.32
C CYS A 78 4.28 13.27 -4.62
N LYS A 79 5.31 13.92 -5.15
CA LYS A 79 6.09 13.49 -6.31
C LYS A 79 7.55 13.47 -5.91
N THR A 80 8.25 12.43 -6.32
CA THR A 80 9.68 12.28 -6.07
C THR A 80 10.43 12.08 -7.37
N ARG A 81 11.70 12.40 -7.38
CA ARG A 81 12.57 12.07 -8.49
C ARG A 81 13.34 10.81 -8.20
N GLY A 82 13.24 9.86 -9.12
CA GLY A 82 13.89 8.56 -8.99
C GLY A 82 13.21 7.62 -8.00
N GLU A 83 13.64 6.37 -8.07
CA GLU A 83 13.05 5.29 -7.27
C GLU A 83 13.42 5.37 -5.80
N HIS A 84 14.70 5.65 -5.50
CA HIS A 84 15.17 5.69 -4.11
C HIS A 84 14.40 6.72 -3.27
N GLY A 85 14.24 7.95 -3.76
CA GLY A 85 13.46 8.97 -3.07
C GLY A 85 11.98 8.59 -2.89
N ALA A 86 11.42 7.79 -3.81
CA ALA A 86 10.07 7.26 -3.66
C ALA A 86 9.98 6.25 -2.52
N LEU A 87 10.95 5.32 -2.41
CA LEU A 87 10.99 4.34 -1.33
C LEU A 87 11.19 5.00 0.04
N GLU A 88 12.09 5.98 0.14
CA GLU A 88 12.28 6.77 1.36
C GLU A 88 10.98 7.46 1.79
N ARG A 89 10.29 8.09 0.84
CA ARG A 89 9.01 8.74 1.14
C ARG A 89 7.96 7.77 1.64
N MET A 90 7.85 6.57 1.05
CA MET A 90 6.91 5.54 1.51
C MET A 90 7.19 5.12 2.95
N VAL A 91 8.46 4.93 3.33
CA VAL A 91 8.84 4.61 4.72
C VAL A 91 8.49 5.74 5.68
N LEU A 92 8.69 7.00 5.28
CA LEU A 92 8.29 8.17 6.08
C LEU A 92 6.76 8.24 6.26
N GLU A 93 5.98 7.94 5.24
CA GLU A 93 4.51 7.90 5.34
C GLU A 93 4.05 6.78 6.28
N MET A 94 4.62 5.56 6.17
CA MET A 94 4.31 4.47 7.11
C MET A 94 4.59 4.87 8.55
N LYS A 95 5.71 5.58 8.80
CA LYS A 95 6.05 6.10 10.12
C LYS A 95 5.06 7.14 10.61
N ALA A 96 4.66 8.06 9.74
CA ALA A 96 3.70 9.12 10.07
C ALA A 96 2.31 8.57 10.41
N HIS A 97 1.92 7.44 9.79
CA HIS A 97 0.66 6.74 10.06
C HIS A 97 0.79 5.65 11.15
N GLY A 98 1.88 5.63 11.93
CA GLY A 98 1.98 4.82 13.13
C GLY A 98 2.39 3.37 12.93
N LEU A 99 2.99 2.98 11.80
CA LEU A 99 3.58 1.64 11.68
C LEU A 99 4.68 1.47 12.74
N THR A 100 4.65 0.34 13.44
CA THR A 100 5.70 -0.09 14.39
C THR A 100 6.10 -1.55 14.14
N ASN A 101 5.22 -2.50 14.44
CA ASN A 101 5.46 -3.95 14.37
C ASN A 101 4.38 -4.70 13.57
N GLY A 102 3.48 -3.97 12.91
CA GLY A 102 2.37 -4.50 12.13
C GLY A 102 2.80 -5.30 10.89
N ARG A 103 1.80 -5.88 10.22
CA ARG A 103 2.00 -6.56 8.94
C ARG A 103 2.16 -5.54 7.81
N VAL A 104 3.07 -5.81 6.89
CA VAL A 104 3.32 -5.00 5.69
C VAL A 104 3.37 -5.92 4.48
N HIS A 105 2.50 -5.68 3.51
CA HIS A 105 2.51 -6.37 2.22
C HIS A 105 2.97 -5.41 1.13
N ILE A 106 4.07 -5.74 0.47
CA ILE A 106 4.64 -4.99 -0.65
C ILE A 106 4.40 -5.78 -1.94
N ASP A 107 3.45 -5.34 -2.75
CA ASP A 107 3.19 -5.95 -4.05
C ASP A 107 3.76 -5.09 -5.18
N HIS A 108 4.42 -5.72 -6.15
CA HIS A 108 5.07 -5.03 -7.28
C HIS A 108 4.52 -5.44 -8.63
N CYS A 109 4.57 -4.53 -9.60
CA CYS A 109 4.33 -4.81 -11.01
C CYS A 109 5.66 -4.80 -11.77
N CYS A 110 6.24 -5.98 -12.02
CA CYS A 110 7.52 -6.17 -12.70
C CYS A 110 8.70 -5.39 -12.08
N ASN A 111 8.71 -5.19 -10.75
CA ASN A 111 9.75 -4.43 -10.04
C ASN A 111 10.16 -5.08 -8.69
N ALA A 112 10.50 -6.35 -8.73
CA ALA A 112 10.91 -7.11 -7.54
C ALA A 112 12.10 -6.48 -6.81
N ALA A 113 13.06 -5.93 -7.56
CA ALA A 113 14.24 -5.31 -6.97
C ALA A 113 13.91 -4.09 -6.10
N ALA A 114 12.97 -3.24 -6.51
CA ALA A 114 12.53 -2.12 -5.70
C ALA A 114 11.70 -2.59 -4.48
N ALA A 115 10.87 -3.61 -4.64
CA ALA A 115 10.11 -4.19 -3.54
C ALA A 115 11.02 -4.76 -2.45
N GLU A 116 12.07 -5.49 -2.83
CA GLU A 116 13.06 -5.99 -1.86
C GLU A 116 13.86 -4.86 -1.20
N ARG A 117 14.26 -3.82 -1.95
CA ARG A 117 14.88 -2.63 -1.35
C ARG A 117 13.95 -1.95 -0.34
N LEU A 118 12.68 -1.78 -0.68
CA LEU A 118 11.69 -1.21 0.24
C LEU A 118 11.55 -2.06 1.51
N LYS A 119 11.48 -3.39 1.38
CA LYS A 119 11.47 -4.31 2.52
C LYS A 119 12.67 -4.09 3.44
N HIS A 120 13.89 -4.00 2.89
CA HIS A 120 15.08 -3.72 3.70
C HIS A 120 15.01 -2.36 4.40
N MET A 121 14.50 -1.32 3.72
CA MET A 121 14.34 0.01 4.31
C MET A 121 13.28 0.01 5.42
N VAL A 122 12.18 -0.72 5.25
CA VAL A 122 11.16 -0.89 6.29
C VAL A 122 11.76 -1.58 7.51
N HIS A 123 12.48 -2.70 7.35
CA HIS A 123 13.12 -3.39 8.48
C HIS A 123 14.20 -2.56 9.17
N ALA A 124 14.90 -1.67 8.46
CA ALA A 124 15.89 -0.77 9.07
C ALA A 124 15.24 0.24 10.04
N VAL A 125 13.99 0.63 9.80
CA VAL A 125 13.24 1.59 10.63
C VAL A 125 12.31 0.88 11.62
N PHE A 126 11.72 -0.25 11.20
CA PHE A 126 10.74 -1.05 11.95
C PHE A 126 11.20 -2.52 12.00
N PRO A 127 12.16 -2.85 12.87
CA PRO A 127 12.78 -4.20 12.89
C PRO A 127 11.79 -5.33 13.18
N GLU A 128 10.72 -5.04 13.92
CA GLU A 128 9.69 -6.01 14.32
C GLU A 128 8.53 -6.12 13.30
N ALA A 129 8.50 -5.30 12.24
CA ALA A 129 7.46 -5.35 11.23
C ALA A 129 7.52 -6.68 10.43
N LYS A 130 6.35 -7.27 10.18
CA LYS A 130 6.23 -8.52 9.42
C LYS A 130 6.04 -8.20 7.94
N VAL A 131 7.14 -8.14 7.18
CA VAL A 131 7.14 -7.69 5.79
C VAL A 131 7.13 -8.86 4.82
N GLU A 132 6.12 -8.92 3.97
CA GLU A 132 6.02 -9.86 2.85
C GLU A 132 6.07 -9.13 1.50
N VAL A 133 6.78 -9.72 0.55
CA VAL A 133 6.86 -9.22 -0.84
C VAL A 133 6.10 -10.17 -1.76
N GLY A 134 5.31 -9.61 -2.66
CA GLY A 134 4.53 -10.34 -3.65
C GLY A 134 4.43 -9.60 -4.97
N SER A 135 3.70 -10.21 -5.91
CA SER A 135 3.40 -9.60 -7.21
C SER A 135 1.96 -9.14 -7.28
N CYS A 136 1.72 -8.00 -7.94
CA CYS A 136 0.38 -7.54 -8.24
C CYS A 136 -0.41 -8.57 -9.05
N GLY A 137 -1.66 -8.80 -8.69
CA GLY A 137 -2.62 -9.54 -9.53
C GLY A 137 -3.01 -8.75 -10.78
N ALA A 138 -3.75 -9.37 -11.71
CA ALA A 138 -4.05 -8.82 -13.02
C ALA A 138 -4.62 -7.38 -12.99
N LEU A 139 -5.65 -7.13 -12.17
CA LEU A 139 -6.28 -5.81 -12.07
C LEU A 139 -5.33 -4.76 -11.46
N CYS A 140 -4.61 -5.13 -10.40
CA CYS A 140 -3.65 -4.23 -9.78
C CYS A 140 -2.48 -3.93 -10.71
N SER A 141 -1.98 -4.91 -11.48
CA SER A 141 -0.94 -4.72 -12.48
C SER A 141 -1.37 -3.75 -13.59
N TYR A 142 -2.62 -3.82 -14.02
CA TYR A 142 -3.16 -2.90 -15.02
C TYR A 142 -3.11 -1.44 -14.53
N TYR A 143 -3.46 -1.19 -13.27
CA TYR A 143 -3.44 0.17 -12.70
C TYR A 143 -2.05 0.62 -12.22
N ALA A 144 -1.27 -0.30 -11.67
CA ALA A 144 0.09 0.00 -11.20
C ALA A 144 1.08 0.23 -12.35
N GLU A 145 0.78 -0.35 -13.52
CA GLU A 145 1.65 -0.34 -14.69
C GLU A 145 3.05 -0.89 -14.38
N HIS A 146 3.93 -0.94 -15.36
CA HIS A 146 5.30 -1.44 -15.14
C HIS A 146 6.04 -0.54 -14.13
N GLY A 147 6.75 -1.15 -13.18
CA GLY A 147 7.54 -0.44 -12.18
C GLY A 147 6.76 -0.01 -10.94
N GLY A 148 5.42 -0.16 -10.93
CA GLY A 148 4.59 0.23 -9.79
C GLY A 148 4.80 -0.63 -8.55
N LEU A 149 4.65 0.01 -7.38
CA LEU A 149 4.61 -0.62 -6.06
C LEU A 149 3.31 -0.26 -5.35
N MET A 150 2.74 -1.24 -4.65
CA MET A 150 1.58 -1.07 -3.79
C MET A 150 1.91 -1.66 -2.42
N VAL A 151 1.62 -0.91 -1.35
CA VAL A 151 1.96 -1.32 0.01
C VAL A 151 0.73 -1.22 0.89
N GLY A 152 0.26 -2.36 1.38
CA GLY A 152 -0.73 -2.43 2.44
C GLY A 152 -0.04 -2.66 3.78
N TYR A 153 -0.41 -1.93 4.83
CA TYR A 153 0.19 -2.10 6.14
C TYR A 153 -0.81 -1.80 7.28
N GLU A 154 -0.49 -2.32 8.47
CA GLU A 154 -1.19 -2.06 9.72
C GLU A 154 -0.48 -0.95 10.49
N ASP A 155 -1.23 -0.08 11.17
CA ASP A 155 -0.67 0.80 12.19
C ASP A 155 -0.56 0.10 13.56
N ASN A 156 -0.06 0.82 14.57
CA ASN A 156 0.16 0.29 15.92
C ASN A 156 -1.12 0.13 16.76
N GLU A 157 -2.25 0.62 16.29
CA GLU A 157 -3.54 0.52 16.94
C GLU A 157 -4.39 -0.63 16.37
N ALA A 158 -3.89 -1.33 15.34
CA ALA A 158 -4.58 -2.47 14.74
C ALA A 158 -4.87 -3.55 15.81
N PRO A 159 -6.15 -3.94 15.99
CA PRO A 159 -6.51 -4.94 17.00
C PRO A 159 -5.77 -6.26 16.76
N THR A 160 -5.21 -6.84 17.78
CA THR A 160 -4.65 -8.20 17.73
C THR A 160 -5.75 -9.25 17.79
N VAL A 161 -5.51 -10.46 17.24
CA VAL A 161 -6.41 -11.62 17.36
C VAL A 161 -6.17 -12.29 18.71
#